data_e15b6882ac2224176595e54cfc6bfb81
#
_entry.id   e15b6882ac2224176595e54cfc6bfb81
#
_cell.length_a   1.000
_cell.length_b   1.000
_cell.length_c   1.000
_cell.angle_alpha   90.00
_cell.angle_beta   90.00
_cell.angle_gamma   90.00
#
_symmetry.space_group_name_H-M   'P 1'
#
loop_
_entity.id
_entity.type
_entity.pdbx_description
1 polymer ?
#
loop_
_entity_poly.entity_id
_entity_poly.type
_entity_poly.pdbx_seq_one_letter_code
_entity_poly.pdbx_strand_id
1 'polypeptide(L)' 'MKYIVALKKTKYGYDTHIPALPWCHSQGNTEREAIANTHDAV' A
#
# COMPACT_ATOMS: atom_id res chain seq x y z
N MET A 1 -14.90 -7.95 1.62
CA MET A 1 -14.72 -7.17 0.38
C MET A 1 -13.28 -7.21 -0.07
N LYS A 2 -13.07 -7.17 -1.37
CA LYS A 2 -11.73 -7.15 -1.93
C LYS A 2 -11.46 -5.80 -2.58
N TYR A 3 -10.27 -5.27 -2.34
CA TYR A 3 -9.84 -4.03 -2.96
C TYR A 3 -8.57 -4.29 -3.76
N ILE A 4 -8.42 -3.54 -4.84
CA ILE A 4 -7.18 -3.55 -5.61
C ILE A 4 -6.19 -2.63 -4.89
N VAL A 5 -5.00 -3.17 -4.63
CA VAL A 5 -3.91 -2.40 -4.02
C VAL A 5 -2.90 -2.09 -5.11
N ALA A 6 -2.66 -0.81 -5.35
CA ALA A 6 -1.64 -0.38 -6.29
C ALA A 6 -0.29 -0.26 -5.57
N LEU A 7 0.72 -0.93 -6.09
CA LEU A 7 2.06 -0.94 -5.52
C LEU A 7 3.01 -0.19 -6.44
N LYS A 8 3.79 0.71 -5.86
CA LYS A 8 4.77 1.47 -6.60
C LYS A 8 6.13 1.40 -5.90
N LYS A 9 7.15 1.00 -6.63
CA LYS A 9 8.51 1.03 -6.12
C LYS A 9 9.04 2.47 -6.11
N THR A 10 9.61 2.86 -4.99
CA THR A 10 10.18 4.19 -4.82
C THR A 10 11.67 4.10 -4.50
N LYS A 11 12.30 5.25 -4.43
CA LYS A 11 13.70 5.38 -4.04
C LYS A 11 13.96 4.82 -2.62
N TYR A 12 12.96 4.87 -1.75
CA TYR A 12 13.09 4.49 -0.36
C TYR A 12 12.41 3.18 0.02
N GLY A 13 11.81 2.51 -0.96
CA GLY A 13 11.11 1.26 -0.71
C GLY A 13 9.89 1.13 -1.61
N TYR A 14 8.72 0.91 -1.01
CA TYR A 14 7.47 0.74 -1.75
C TYR A 14 6.37 1.59 -1.15
N ASP A 15 5.55 2.17 -2.03
CA ASP A 15 4.33 2.85 -1.64
C ASP A 15 3.14 2.04 -2.12
N THR A 16 2.06 2.08 -1.36
CA THR A 16 0.81 1.43 -1.75
C THR A 16 -0.34 2.41 -1.59
N HIS A 17 -1.38 2.20 -2.39
CA HIS A 17 -2.64 2.91 -2.20
C HIS A 17 -3.77 2.06 -2.74
N ILE A 18 -4.98 2.34 -2.28
CA ILE A 18 -6.18 1.67 -2.73
C ILE A 18 -6.99 2.71 -3.51
N PRO A 19 -7.07 2.58 -4.86
CA PRO A 19 -7.77 3.58 -5.67
C PRO A 19 -9.22 3.81 -5.26
N ALA A 20 -9.90 2.76 -4.81
CA ALA A 20 -11.28 2.87 -4.34
C ALA A 20 -11.43 3.63 -3.03
N LEU A 21 -10.33 3.77 -2.29
CA LEU A 21 -10.29 4.45 -0.99
C LEU A 21 -9.16 5.49 -1.02
N PRO A 22 -9.39 6.68 -1.59
CA PRO A 22 -8.32 7.66 -1.81
C PRO A 22 -7.52 8.06 -0.58
N TRP A 23 -8.11 7.95 0.60
CA TRP A 23 -7.42 8.24 1.86
C TRP A 23 -6.56 7.08 2.36
N CYS A 24 -6.68 5.90 1.75
CA CYS A 24 -6.02 4.69 2.22
C CYS A 24 -4.74 4.45 1.44
N HIS A 25 -3.62 4.84 2.02
CA HIS A 25 -2.31 4.63 1.43
C HIS A 25 -1.31 4.27 2.52
N SER A 26 -0.24 3.61 2.14
CA SER A 26 0.78 3.21 3.09
C SER A 26 2.14 3.07 2.39
N GLN A 27 3.15 2.69 3.14
CA GLN A 27 4.48 2.49 2.62
C GLN A 27 5.21 1.44 3.46
N GLY A 28 6.32 0.94 2.94
CA GLY A 28 7.17 -0.01 3.63
C GLY A 28 8.50 -0.15 2.92
N ASN A 29 9.48 -0.75 3.61
CA ASN A 29 10.81 -0.96 3.05
C ASN A 29 10.83 -2.10 2.03
N THR A 30 9.90 -3.04 2.16
CA THR A 30 9.74 -4.15 1.25
C THR A 30 8.31 -4.20 0.76
N GLU A 31 8.10 -4.93 -0.35
CA GLU A 31 6.77 -5.13 -0.90
C GLU A 31 5.83 -5.75 0.14
N ARG A 32 6.30 -6.79 0.82
CA ARG A 32 5.51 -7.47 1.85
C ARG A 32 5.11 -6.50 2.97
N GLU A 33 6.06 -5.70 3.43
CA GLU A 33 5.82 -4.74 4.50
C GLU A 33 4.80 -3.68 4.09
N ALA A 34 4.95 -3.14 2.87
CA ALA A 34 4.03 -2.15 2.34
C ALA A 34 2.61 -2.69 2.26
N ILE A 35 2.46 -3.92 1.78
CA ILE A 35 1.14 -4.57 1.66
C ILE A 35 0.55 -4.82 3.04
N ALA A 36 1.35 -5.30 3.99
CA ALA A 36 0.89 -5.54 5.36
C ALA A 36 0.40 -4.24 6.01
N ASN A 37 1.15 -3.16 5.82
CA ASN A 37 0.77 -1.86 6.37
C ASN A 37 -0.51 -1.34 5.73
N THR A 38 -0.74 -1.63 4.45
CA THR A 38 -1.98 -1.26 3.77
C THR A 38 -3.18 -1.98 4.39
N HIS A 39 -3.03 -3.26 4.71
CA HIS A 39 -4.08 -4.02 5.39
C HIS A 39 -4.44 -3.40 6.74
N ASP A 40 -3.46 -2.94 7.49
CA ASP A 40 -3.69 -2.31 8.77
C ASP A 40 -4.42 -0.97 8.64
N ALA A 41 -4.22 -0.28 7.50
CA ALA A 41 -4.84 1.03 7.26
C ALA A 41 -6.30 0.92 6.82
N VAL A 42 -6.71 -0.23 6.34
CA VAL A 42 -8.11 -0.48 5.94
C VAL A 42 -8.96 -0.84 7.16
#